data_ad45301fc23c7ebbc359c62cc1cf14b6
#
_entry.id   ad45301fc23c7ebbc359c62cc1cf14b6
#
_cell.length_a   1.000
_cell.length_b   1.000
_cell.length_c   1.000
_cell.angle_alpha   90.00
_cell.angle_beta   90.00
_cell.angle_gamma   90.00
#
_symmetry.space_group_name_H-M   'P 1'
#
loop_
_entity.id
_entity.type
_entity.pdbx_description
1 polymer ?
#
loop_
_entity_poly.entity_id
_entity_poly.type
_entity_poly.pdbx_seq_one_letter_code
_entity_poly.pdbx_strand_id
1 'polypeptide(L)'
;MARIRNRLILMVMDIILINLVFVFALLIRFEGVIGEQFLHYFEIYKSNILVITAIKLLTFRYFQLYNRVWRYASIEELLRIFAASIAANAIVLSALFLRQMNLPRSIYIIAILLDMAFIGGSRFSLRSVKLFLDRNGGKNINSKKLMIVGAGDAGAMIVREFKNHYSSVRNPVVMVDDDRTKHGQRIN
;
A
#
# COMPACT_ATOMS: atom_id res chain seq x y z
N MET A 1 7.79 17.63 6.28
CA MET A 1 6.49 17.44 6.97
C MET A 1 5.55 16.47 6.24
N ALA A 2 5.30 16.57 4.93
CA ALA A 2 4.37 15.66 4.20
C ALA A 2 4.71 14.15 4.30
N ARG A 3 5.99 13.77 4.28
CA ARG A 3 6.41 12.36 4.40
C ARG A 3 6.08 11.73 5.76
N ILE A 4 6.18 12.48 6.84
CA ILE A 4 5.87 12.00 8.19
C ILE A 4 4.36 11.81 8.34
N ARG A 5 3.57 12.75 7.86
CA ARG A 5 2.10 12.69 7.87
C ARG A 5 1.58 11.46 7.13
N ASN A 6 2.13 11.16 5.96
CA ASN A 6 1.71 9.99 5.19
C ASN A 6 2.06 8.67 5.88
N ARG A 7 3.19 8.59 6.58
CA ARG A 7 3.55 7.40 7.38
C ARG A 7 2.61 7.19 8.55
N LEU A 8 2.24 8.27 9.25
CA LEU A 8 1.30 8.21 10.36
C LEU A 8 -0.09 7.74 9.90
N ILE A 9 -0.58 8.26 8.78
CA ILE A 9 -1.86 7.84 8.19
C ILE A 9 -1.85 6.34 7.88
N LEU A 10 -0.76 5.83 7.26
CA LEU A 10 -0.62 4.40 6.97
C LEU A 10 -0.59 3.56 8.25
N MET A 11 0.14 3.98 9.29
CA MET A 11 0.18 3.27 10.56
C MET A 11 -1.21 3.21 11.22
N VAL A 12 -1.95 4.31 11.22
CA VAL A 12 -3.32 4.35 11.76
C VAL A 12 -4.25 3.42 10.97
N MET A 13 -4.16 3.45 9.64
CA MET A 13 -4.91 2.50 8.80
C MET A 13 -4.53 1.04 9.12
N ASP A 14 -3.24 0.75 9.22
CA ASP A 14 -2.78 -0.62 9.52
C ASP A 14 -3.25 -1.08 10.90
N ILE A 15 -3.31 -0.18 11.91
CA ILE A 15 -3.90 -0.50 13.23
C ILE A 15 -5.34 -0.98 13.07
N ILE A 16 -6.16 -0.26 12.30
CA ILE A 16 -7.56 -0.63 12.06
C ILE A 16 -7.62 -1.96 11.30
N LEU A 17 -6.84 -2.10 10.23
CA LEU A 17 -6.85 -3.30 9.39
C LEU A 17 -6.37 -4.54 10.15
N ILE A 18 -5.32 -4.45 10.96
CA ILE A 18 -4.81 -5.56 11.79
C ILE A 18 -5.92 -6.07 12.71
N ASN A 19 -6.65 -5.17 13.35
CA ASN A 19 -7.72 -5.56 14.26
C ASN A 19 -8.92 -6.15 13.52
N LEU A 20 -9.29 -5.58 12.38
CA LEU A 20 -10.31 -6.16 11.50
C LEU A 20 -9.94 -7.57 11.02
N VAL A 21 -8.68 -7.79 10.62
CA VAL A 21 -8.18 -9.10 10.19
C VAL A 21 -8.38 -10.16 11.26
N PHE A 22 -8.05 -9.88 12.53
CA PHE A 22 -8.26 -10.85 13.62
C PHE A 22 -9.73 -11.12 13.90
N VAL A 23 -10.58 -10.10 13.88
CA VAL A 23 -12.04 -10.27 14.04
C VAL A 23 -12.60 -11.09 12.89
N PHE A 24 -12.21 -10.80 11.64
CA PHE A 24 -12.64 -11.59 10.48
C PHE A 24 -12.07 -13.01 10.51
N ALA A 25 -10.84 -13.21 10.96
CA ALA A 25 -10.26 -14.54 11.11
C ALA A 25 -11.04 -15.39 12.12
N LEU A 26 -11.47 -14.79 13.22
CA LEU A 26 -12.35 -15.43 14.20
C LEU A 26 -13.72 -15.77 13.59
N LEU A 27 -14.36 -14.81 12.89
CA LEU A 27 -15.66 -15.03 12.25
C LEU A 27 -15.59 -16.16 11.22
N ILE A 28 -14.56 -16.17 10.36
CA ILE A 28 -14.36 -17.24 9.37
C ILE A 28 -14.13 -18.59 10.06
N ARG A 29 -13.31 -18.61 11.13
CA ARG A 29 -13.02 -19.84 11.86
C ARG A 29 -14.26 -20.49 12.46
N PHE A 30 -15.19 -19.67 12.93
CA PHE A 30 -16.42 -20.13 13.58
C PHE A 30 -17.64 -19.99 12.67
N GLU A 31 -17.42 -19.93 11.32
CA GLU A 31 -18.48 -19.92 10.30
C GLU A 31 -19.54 -18.83 10.53
N GLY A 32 -19.14 -17.73 11.17
CA GLY A 32 -20.05 -16.62 11.52
C GLY A 32 -20.96 -16.90 12.71
N VAL A 33 -20.86 -18.07 13.35
CA VAL A 33 -21.68 -18.42 14.51
C VAL A 33 -21.06 -17.78 15.78
N ILE A 34 -21.81 -16.88 16.38
CA ILE A 34 -21.45 -16.19 17.63
C ILE A 34 -21.91 -17.06 18.82
N GLY A 35 -21.21 -18.18 19.06
CA GLY A 35 -21.46 -19.09 20.17
C GLY A 35 -20.44 -18.90 21.31
N GLU A 36 -20.54 -19.72 22.35
CA GLU A 36 -19.65 -19.66 23.54
C GLU A 36 -18.17 -19.77 23.16
N GLN A 37 -17.82 -20.61 22.21
CA GLN A 37 -16.44 -20.76 21.74
C GLN A 37 -15.92 -19.50 21.08
N PHE A 38 -16.72 -18.85 20.20
CA PHE A 38 -16.35 -17.58 19.59
C PHE A 38 -16.11 -16.52 20.67
N LEU A 39 -17.03 -16.37 21.61
CA LEU A 39 -16.92 -15.40 22.70
C LEU A 39 -15.68 -15.64 23.56
N HIS A 40 -15.38 -16.89 23.90
CA HIS A 40 -14.17 -17.25 24.64
C HIS A 40 -12.90 -16.79 23.92
N TYR A 41 -12.74 -17.11 22.63
CA TYR A 41 -11.55 -16.71 21.88
C TYR A 41 -11.53 -15.21 21.55
N PHE A 42 -12.68 -14.59 21.43
CA PHE A 42 -12.79 -13.14 21.25
C PHE A 42 -12.32 -12.39 22.52
N GLU A 43 -12.63 -12.89 23.70
CA GLU A 43 -12.11 -12.32 24.97
C GLU A 43 -10.58 -12.48 25.09
N ILE A 44 -10.02 -13.63 24.68
CA ILE A 44 -8.56 -13.81 24.62
C ILE A 44 -7.93 -12.78 23.68
N TYR A 45 -8.51 -12.61 22.48
CA TYR A 45 -8.05 -11.60 21.52
C TYR A 45 -8.14 -10.20 22.10
N LYS A 46 -9.28 -9.81 22.67
CA LYS A 46 -9.54 -8.50 23.25
C LYS A 46 -8.55 -8.16 24.38
N SER A 47 -8.27 -9.12 25.26
CA SER A 47 -7.27 -8.96 26.35
C SER A 47 -5.86 -8.74 25.82
N ASN A 48 -5.54 -9.22 24.62
CA ASN A 48 -4.22 -9.13 24.01
C ASN A 48 -4.14 -8.19 22.80
N ILE A 49 -5.18 -7.41 22.52
CA ILE A 49 -5.28 -6.55 21.34
C ILE A 49 -4.09 -5.60 21.19
N LEU A 50 -3.63 -4.99 22.28
CA LEU A 50 -2.49 -4.08 22.27
C LEU A 50 -1.18 -4.80 21.95
N VAL A 51 -0.98 -6.00 22.50
CA VAL A 51 0.23 -6.80 22.29
C VAL A 51 0.28 -7.28 20.82
N ILE A 52 -0.84 -7.82 20.31
CA ILE A 52 -0.96 -8.27 18.93
C ILE A 52 -0.70 -7.10 17.96
N THR A 53 -1.36 -5.97 18.19
CA THR A 53 -1.21 -4.79 17.33
C THR A 53 0.22 -4.25 17.37
N ALA A 54 0.82 -4.16 18.56
CA ALA A 54 2.20 -3.67 18.71
C ALA A 54 3.20 -4.59 18.00
N ILE A 55 3.10 -5.91 18.19
CA ILE A 55 3.97 -6.90 17.51
C ILE A 55 3.85 -6.73 15.99
N LYS A 56 2.64 -6.70 15.45
CA LYS A 56 2.43 -6.56 14.01
C LYS A 56 2.98 -5.24 13.46
N LEU A 57 2.73 -4.11 14.12
CA LEU A 57 3.25 -2.81 13.70
C LEU A 57 4.79 -2.76 13.72
N LEU A 58 5.41 -3.29 14.78
CA LEU A 58 6.87 -3.36 14.90
C LEU A 58 7.47 -4.24 13.81
N THR A 59 6.87 -5.41 13.56
CA THR A 59 7.32 -6.31 12.48
C THR A 59 7.15 -5.65 11.11
N PHE A 60 6.03 -5.00 10.82
CA PHE A 60 5.82 -4.29 9.56
C PHE A 60 6.79 -3.12 9.39
N ARG A 61 7.14 -2.43 10.49
CA ARG A 61 8.16 -1.40 10.48
C ARG A 61 9.55 -1.99 10.18
N TYR A 62 9.89 -3.13 10.78
CA TYR A 62 11.15 -3.83 10.54
C TYR A 62 11.30 -4.24 9.08
N PHE A 63 10.25 -4.78 8.47
CA PHE A 63 10.20 -5.11 7.04
C PHE A 63 10.09 -3.88 6.12
N GLN A 64 10.26 -2.67 6.67
CA GLN A 64 10.27 -1.39 5.94
C GLN A 64 9.00 -1.10 5.13
N LEU A 65 7.84 -1.65 5.55
CA LEU A 65 6.58 -1.43 4.87
C LEU A 65 6.14 0.05 4.86
N TYR A 66 6.72 0.90 5.73
CA TYR A 66 6.42 2.34 5.85
C TYR A 66 7.48 3.25 5.20
N ASN A 67 8.57 2.69 4.65
CA ASN A 67 9.72 3.49 4.21
C ASN A 67 9.76 3.78 2.70
N ARG A 68 8.97 3.08 1.88
CA ARG A 68 9.05 3.23 0.42
C ARG A 68 8.17 4.32 -0.15
N VAL A 69 8.72 4.99 -1.15
CA VAL A 69 8.05 5.99 -1.99
C VAL A 69 7.05 5.27 -2.90
N TRP A 70 5.83 5.72 -2.92
CA TRP A 70 4.61 5.21 -3.55
C TRP A 70 4.66 5.06 -5.09
N ARG A 71 5.85 4.87 -5.68
CA ARG A 71 6.06 5.05 -7.11
C ARG A 71 5.89 3.78 -7.97
N TYR A 72 6.12 2.59 -7.40
CA TYR A 72 6.01 1.33 -8.15
C TYR A 72 5.43 0.23 -7.25
N ALA A 73 4.23 -0.30 -7.59
CA ALA A 73 3.80 -1.58 -7.06
C ALA A 73 4.61 -2.65 -7.76
N SER A 74 5.54 -3.26 -7.07
CA SER A 74 6.27 -4.40 -7.60
C SER A 74 5.81 -5.66 -6.87
N ILE A 75 5.96 -6.78 -7.54
CA ILE A 75 5.78 -8.12 -6.93
C ILE A 75 6.58 -8.22 -5.64
N GLU A 76 7.73 -7.53 -5.55
CA GLU A 76 8.53 -7.44 -4.33
C GLU A 76 7.80 -6.83 -3.13
N GLU A 77 6.90 -5.88 -3.34
CA GLU A 77 6.13 -5.28 -2.25
C GLU A 77 5.11 -6.29 -1.69
N LEU A 78 4.44 -7.04 -2.56
CA LEU A 78 3.55 -8.13 -2.14
C LEU A 78 4.30 -9.23 -1.40
N LEU A 79 5.46 -9.64 -1.89
CA LEU A 79 6.31 -10.64 -1.21
C LEU A 79 6.78 -10.15 0.16
N ARG A 80 7.09 -8.87 0.32
CA ARG A 80 7.44 -8.29 1.63
C ARG A 80 6.26 -8.26 2.59
N ILE A 81 5.07 -7.90 2.12
CA ILE A 81 3.86 -7.94 2.93
C ILE A 81 3.61 -9.39 3.40
N PHE A 82 3.76 -10.35 2.50
CA PHE A 82 3.60 -11.77 2.81
C PHE A 82 4.61 -12.24 3.85
N ALA A 83 5.90 -11.97 3.64
CA ALA A 83 6.96 -12.33 4.58
C ALA A 83 6.77 -11.65 5.95
N ALA A 84 6.41 -10.36 5.96
CA ALA A 84 6.13 -9.62 7.19
C ALA A 84 4.92 -10.17 7.93
N SER A 85 3.87 -10.59 7.20
CA SER A 85 2.67 -11.18 7.80
C SER A 85 2.96 -12.55 8.42
N ILE A 86 3.72 -13.41 7.73
CA ILE A 86 4.15 -14.70 8.29
C ILE A 86 4.97 -14.47 9.57
N ALA A 87 5.98 -13.62 9.52
CA ALA A 87 6.85 -13.32 10.66
C ALA A 87 6.04 -12.75 11.83
N ALA A 88 5.17 -11.78 11.56
CA ALA A 88 4.33 -11.16 12.59
C ALA A 88 3.40 -12.16 13.26
N ASN A 89 2.70 -13.01 12.49
CA ASN A 89 1.80 -14.01 13.03
C ASN A 89 2.56 -15.11 13.80
N ALA A 90 3.77 -15.48 13.36
CA ALA A 90 4.63 -16.42 14.11
C ALA A 90 5.06 -15.83 15.47
N ILE A 91 5.43 -14.55 15.51
CA ILE A 91 5.79 -13.86 16.77
C ILE A 91 4.55 -13.73 17.68
N VAL A 92 3.38 -13.39 17.14
CA VAL A 92 2.13 -13.32 17.89
C VAL A 92 1.78 -14.68 18.48
N LEU A 93 1.86 -15.76 17.67
CA LEU A 93 1.64 -17.12 18.14
C LEU A 93 2.57 -17.47 19.32
N SER A 94 3.87 -17.18 19.19
CA SER A 94 4.85 -17.44 20.22
C SER A 94 4.58 -16.62 21.50
N ALA A 95 4.23 -15.34 21.34
CA ALA A 95 3.94 -14.45 22.47
C ALA A 95 2.68 -14.89 23.24
N LEU A 96 1.62 -15.30 22.54
CA LEU A 96 0.40 -15.79 23.17
C LEU A 96 0.61 -17.18 23.81
N PHE A 97 1.44 -18.04 23.19
CA PHE A 97 1.81 -19.32 23.76
C PHE A 97 2.53 -19.16 25.10
N LEU A 98 3.51 -18.26 25.19
CA LEU A 98 4.23 -17.95 26.43
C LEU A 98 3.31 -17.39 27.52
N ARG A 99 2.22 -16.74 27.15
CA ARG A 99 1.21 -16.20 28.07
C ARG A 99 0.13 -17.23 28.43
N GLN A 100 0.22 -18.45 27.92
CA GLN A 100 -0.79 -19.50 28.05
C GLN A 100 -2.19 -19.10 27.55
N MET A 101 -2.26 -18.11 26.66
CA MET A 101 -3.49 -17.57 26.06
C MET A 101 -3.55 -17.97 24.58
N ASN A 102 -3.83 -19.23 24.31
CA ASN A 102 -3.72 -19.77 22.95
C ASN A 102 -5.00 -19.55 22.14
N LEU A 103 -4.84 -18.99 20.95
CA LEU A 103 -5.86 -18.99 19.90
C LEU A 103 -5.72 -20.26 19.04
N PRO A 104 -6.79 -20.75 18.40
CA PRO A 104 -6.71 -21.84 17.43
C PRO A 104 -5.69 -21.54 16.31
N ARG A 105 -4.87 -22.51 15.97
CA ARG A 105 -3.79 -22.36 14.96
C ARG A 105 -4.31 -21.88 13.60
N SER A 106 -5.52 -22.28 13.24
CA SER A 106 -6.18 -21.86 12.00
C SER A 106 -6.39 -20.35 11.90
N ILE A 107 -6.58 -19.64 13.04
CA ILE A 107 -6.75 -18.20 13.06
C ILE A 107 -5.51 -17.48 12.52
N TYR A 108 -4.31 -17.94 12.85
CA TYR A 108 -3.07 -17.35 12.35
C TYR A 108 -2.89 -17.55 10.85
N ILE A 109 -3.28 -18.74 10.32
CA ILE A 109 -3.22 -19.01 8.88
C ILE A 109 -4.21 -18.12 8.13
N ILE A 110 -5.45 -18.04 8.61
CA ILE A 110 -6.47 -17.15 8.04
C ILE A 110 -6.02 -15.69 8.13
N ALA A 111 -5.43 -15.29 9.26
CA ALA A 111 -4.92 -13.92 9.45
C ALA A 111 -3.80 -13.58 8.45
N ILE A 112 -2.91 -14.51 8.08
CA ILE A 112 -1.88 -14.28 7.06
C ILE A 112 -2.53 -13.98 5.70
N LEU A 113 -3.53 -14.76 5.30
CA LEU A 113 -4.24 -14.55 4.03
C LEU A 113 -5.02 -13.24 4.03
N LEU A 114 -5.69 -12.92 5.14
CA LEU A 114 -6.43 -11.67 5.29
C LEU A 114 -5.49 -10.46 5.35
N ASP A 115 -4.32 -10.56 5.98
CA ASP A 115 -3.30 -9.50 5.97
C ASP A 115 -2.90 -9.17 4.52
N MET A 116 -2.66 -10.18 3.68
CA MET A 116 -2.36 -9.94 2.26
C MET A 116 -3.52 -9.24 1.54
N ALA A 117 -4.74 -9.70 1.76
CA ALA A 117 -5.92 -9.12 1.13
C ALA A 117 -6.19 -7.68 1.59
N PHE A 118 -6.21 -7.43 2.89
CA PHE A 118 -6.57 -6.13 3.45
C PHE A 118 -5.41 -5.12 3.38
N ILE A 119 -4.22 -5.51 3.83
CA ILE A 119 -3.07 -4.60 3.84
C ILE A 119 -2.52 -4.41 2.43
N GLY A 120 -2.36 -5.49 1.67
CA GLY A 120 -1.96 -5.42 0.26
C GLY A 120 -2.99 -4.67 -0.58
N GLY A 121 -4.27 -5.04 -0.42
CA GLY A 121 -5.40 -4.40 -1.12
C GLY A 121 -5.54 -2.92 -0.80
N SER A 122 -5.40 -2.50 0.46
CA SER A 122 -5.46 -1.09 0.85
C SER A 122 -4.36 -0.27 0.17
N ARG A 123 -3.15 -0.78 0.10
CA ARG A 123 -2.02 -0.11 -0.56
C ARG A 123 -2.21 -0.02 -2.05
N PHE A 124 -2.70 -1.10 -2.67
CA PHE A 124 -3.05 -1.11 -4.10
C PHE A 124 -4.18 -0.12 -4.41
N SER A 125 -5.24 -0.11 -3.60
CA SER A 125 -6.39 0.80 -3.77
C SER A 125 -5.99 2.27 -3.66
N LEU A 126 -5.24 2.65 -2.62
CA LEU A 126 -4.76 4.02 -2.44
C LEU A 126 -3.93 4.49 -3.63
N ARG A 127 -3.13 3.60 -4.19
CA ARG A 127 -2.33 3.88 -5.37
C ARG A 127 -3.19 4.04 -6.62
N SER A 128 -4.12 3.10 -6.86
CA SER A 128 -5.01 3.14 -8.02
C SER A 128 -5.86 4.39 -8.02
N VAL A 129 -6.40 4.78 -6.86
CA VAL A 129 -7.13 6.04 -6.70
C VAL A 129 -6.25 7.25 -7.02
N LYS A 130 -5.01 7.27 -6.52
CA LYS A 130 -4.08 8.37 -6.82
C LYS A 130 -3.76 8.45 -8.31
N LEU A 131 -3.44 7.33 -8.95
CA LEU A 131 -3.20 7.28 -10.40
C LEU A 131 -4.43 7.71 -11.20
N PHE A 132 -5.62 7.32 -10.76
CA PHE A 132 -6.87 7.71 -11.39
C PHE A 132 -7.16 9.21 -11.23
N LEU A 133 -6.93 9.77 -10.05
CA LEU A 133 -7.06 11.21 -9.80
C LEU A 133 -6.01 12.02 -10.59
N ASP A 134 -4.77 11.56 -10.65
CA ASP A 134 -3.71 12.19 -11.43
C ASP A 134 -4.02 12.12 -12.94
N ARG A 135 -4.71 11.08 -13.40
CA ARG A 135 -5.10 10.87 -14.81
C ARG A 135 -6.37 11.63 -15.18
N ASN A 136 -7.36 11.70 -14.27
CA ASN A 136 -8.62 12.41 -14.46
C ASN A 136 -8.59 13.84 -13.95
N GLY A 137 -7.59 14.21 -13.15
CA GLY A 137 -7.30 15.59 -12.76
C GLY A 137 -6.86 16.40 -13.98
N GLY A 138 -7.73 16.42 -14.98
CA GLY A 138 -7.55 17.09 -16.23
C GLY A 138 -7.10 18.52 -16.03
N LYS A 139 -6.05 18.91 -16.76
CA LYS A 139 -5.58 20.27 -16.95
C LYS A 139 -5.57 21.09 -15.65
N ASN A 140 -4.66 20.75 -14.77
CA ASN A 140 -4.36 21.64 -13.67
C ASN A 140 -3.95 22.99 -14.29
N ILE A 141 -4.82 23.99 -14.15
CA ILE A 141 -4.62 25.37 -14.65
C ILE A 141 -3.28 25.93 -14.18
N ASN A 142 -2.67 25.33 -13.17
CA ASN A 142 -1.36 25.65 -12.60
C ASN A 142 -0.22 24.69 -13.02
N SER A 143 -0.43 23.79 -14.00
CA SER A 143 0.70 22.99 -14.49
C SER A 143 1.71 23.91 -15.20
N LYS A 144 2.95 23.86 -14.76
CA LYS A 144 4.02 24.65 -15.39
C LYS A 144 4.19 24.16 -16.83
N LYS A 145 4.05 25.07 -17.78
CA LYS A 145 4.32 24.81 -19.19
C LYS A 145 5.80 24.48 -19.35
N LEU A 146 6.11 23.37 -20.00
CA LEU A 146 7.47 22.92 -20.23
C LEU A 146 7.78 23.02 -21.72
N MET A 147 8.91 23.61 -22.04
CA MET A 147 9.52 23.57 -23.37
C MET A 147 10.65 22.55 -23.37
N ILE A 148 10.67 21.66 -24.35
CA ILE A 148 11.71 20.65 -24.51
C ILE A 148 12.58 21.05 -25.69
N VAL A 149 13.89 21.11 -25.48
CA VAL A 149 14.87 21.40 -26.51
C VAL A 149 15.46 20.08 -27.01
N GLY A 150 15.32 19.80 -28.30
CA GLY A 150 15.66 18.56 -28.97
C GLY A 150 14.44 17.67 -29.23
N ALA A 151 14.06 17.54 -30.52
CA ALA A 151 12.95 16.70 -30.99
C ALA A 151 13.43 15.35 -31.56
N GLY A 152 14.53 14.82 -31.04
CA GLY A 152 14.99 13.47 -31.33
C GLY A 152 14.29 12.41 -30.46
N ASP A 153 14.72 11.15 -30.57
CA ASP A 153 14.15 10.03 -29.82
C ASP A 153 14.15 10.27 -28.30
N ALA A 154 15.22 10.85 -27.76
CA ALA A 154 15.32 11.20 -26.34
C ALA A 154 14.26 12.25 -25.94
N GLY A 155 14.04 13.29 -26.78
CA GLY A 155 13.00 14.28 -26.57
C GLY A 155 11.60 13.68 -26.60
N ALA A 156 11.33 12.78 -27.55
CA ALA A 156 10.07 12.06 -27.65
C ALA A 156 9.81 11.16 -26.43
N MET A 157 10.85 10.45 -25.94
CA MET A 157 10.77 9.67 -24.71
C MET A 157 10.43 10.55 -23.50
N ILE A 158 11.07 11.70 -23.37
CA ILE A 158 10.81 12.65 -22.28
C ILE A 158 9.37 13.18 -22.35
N VAL A 159 8.85 13.50 -23.55
CA VAL A 159 7.44 13.93 -23.71
C VAL A 159 6.48 12.83 -23.23
N ARG A 160 6.71 11.58 -23.65
CA ARG A 160 5.86 10.44 -23.24
C ARG A 160 5.91 10.24 -21.72
N GLU A 161 7.08 10.31 -21.11
CA GLU A 161 7.26 10.20 -19.67
C GLU A 161 6.51 11.32 -18.92
N PHE A 162 6.62 12.57 -19.38
CA PHE A 162 5.90 13.68 -18.78
C PHE A 162 4.38 13.60 -18.99
N LYS A 163 3.91 13.18 -20.16
CA LYS A 163 2.48 12.94 -20.40
C LYS A 163 1.92 11.83 -19.51
N ASN A 164 2.67 10.75 -19.34
CA ASN A 164 2.21 9.56 -18.62
C ASN A 164 2.32 9.70 -17.08
N HIS A 165 3.35 10.37 -16.59
CA HIS A 165 3.66 10.35 -15.15
C HIS A 165 3.66 11.73 -14.47
N TYR A 166 3.76 12.83 -15.23
CA TYR A 166 3.94 14.16 -14.67
C TYR A 166 2.97 15.21 -15.21
N SER A 167 1.93 14.81 -15.93
CA SER A 167 0.98 15.72 -16.58
C SER A 167 0.28 16.68 -15.62
N SER A 168 0.14 16.30 -14.36
CA SER A 168 -0.45 17.15 -13.30
C SER A 168 0.47 18.27 -12.80
N VAL A 169 1.79 18.12 -12.97
CA VAL A 169 2.79 19.06 -12.43
C VAL A 169 3.42 19.89 -13.54
N ARG A 170 3.71 19.25 -14.67
CA ARG A 170 4.40 19.87 -15.82
C ARG A 170 3.81 19.34 -17.11
N ASN A 171 3.38 20.24 -17.96
CA ASN A 171 2.80 19.90 -19.27
C ASN A 171 3.76 20.33 -20.38
N PRO A 172 4.35 19.41 -21.16
CA PRO A 172 5.14 19.77 -22.31
C PRO A 172 4.23 20.40 -23.37
N VAL A 173 4.46 21.67 -23.69
CA VAL A 173 3.62 22.47 -24.58
C VAL A 173 4.26 22.65 -25.96
N VAL A 174 5.60 22.67 -26.01
CA VAL A 174 6.35 22.90 -27.21
C VAL A 174 7.68 22.16 -27.21
N MET A 175 8.09 21.67 -28.35
CA MET A 175 9.44 21.15 -28.60
C MET A 175 10.14 22.04 -29.60
N VAL A 176 11.42 22.29 -29.41
CA VAL A 176 12.27 23.08 -30.29
C VAL A 176 13.44 22.21 -30.73
N ASP A 177 13.70 22.20 -32.03
CA ASP A 177 14.82 21.46 -32.66
C ASP A 177 15.42 22.37 -33.73
N ASP A 178 16.70 22.22 -34.00
CA ASP A 178 17.41 22.93 -35.06
C ASP A 178 17.19 22.30 -36.45
N ASP A 179 16.70 21.06 -36.50
CA ASP A 179 16.35 20.36 -37.70
C ASP A 179 15.01 20.86 -38.28
N ARG A 180 15.07 21.62 -39.37
CA ARG A 180 13.90 22.19 -40.05
C ARG A 180 12.94 21.14 -40.63
N THR A 181 13.37 19.92 -40.85
CA THR A 181 12.52 18.84 -41.41
C THR A 181 11.47 18.35 -40.37
N LYS A 182 11.69 18.61 -39.11
CA LYS A 182 10.77 18.24 -38.01
C LYS A 182 9.74 19.32 -37.69
N HIS A 183 9.82 20.48 -38.34
CA HIS A 183 8.93 21.58 -38.07
C HIS A 183 7.47 21.24 -38.41
N GLY A 184 6.55 21.52 -37.48
CA GLY A 184 5.11 21.23 -37.66
C GLY A 184 4.70 19.79 -37.43
N GLN A 185 5.62 18.87 -37.08
CA GLN A 185 5.28 17.50 -36.72
C GLN A 185 4.71 17.43 -35.29
N ARG A 186 3.72 16.54 -35.09
CA ARG A 186 3.14 16.27 -33.75
C ARG A 186 3.71 14.97 -33.21
N ILE A 187 4.22 14.99 -31.99
CA ILE A 187 4.64 13.80 -31.26
C ILE A 187 3.46 13.36 -30.38
N ASN A 188 2.89 12.21 -30.69
CA ASN A 188 1.78 11.58 -29.97
C ASN A 188 2.28 10.78 -28.78
#